data_803cf9484a860e4c49b567afbc3560a7
#
_entry.id   803cf9484a860e4c49b567afbc3560a7
#
_cell.length_a   1.000
_cell.length_b   1.000
_cell.length_c   1.000
_cell.angle_alpha   90.00
_cell.angle_beta   90.00
_cell.angle_gamma   90.00
#
_symmetry.space_group_name_H-M   'P 1'
#
loop_
_entity.id
_entity.type
_entity.pdbx_description
1 polymer ?
#
loop_
_entity_poly.entity_id
_entity_poly.type
_entity_poly.pdbx_seq_one_letter_code
_entity_poly.pdbx_strand_id
1 'polypeptide(L)'
;MGIYEELVARGLIAQVTNEPEIREMINSGKATFYIGFDCTADSLTAGHFMALTLMKRLQMAGNKPIALIGGGTTMIGDPSGRTDMRKMLTRENINHNAECFRRQMERFIDFGEGKAQMVNNADWLLNLNYIELLREVGACFSVNNMLRAECYKQRMEKGLSFFEFNYMIMQSYDFYYLFKNYGCNMQFGGDDQWSNMLGGTELIRKKLGKDAHAMTITLLTDSQGHKMGKTAGNAVWLDPKKTSPYEFYQYWRNVADSDVLKCIRMLTFLPLEQIDEMDKWEGSQLNKAKEILAYELTKLVHGEDEANKAQDAARVLFGGGADSADMPSTSLSADDFADGKISVIDILVKAGLAKSKSEARRLIEQGGVSVNDEKVKSLDFSLSADEIAANPAIIKKGKKIFHKIVMA
;
A
#
# COMPACT_ATOMS: atom_id res chain seq x y z
N MET A 1 -24.04 11.92 10.96
CA MET A 1 -22.74 11.54 11.58
C MET A 1 -21.67 12.40 10.93
N GLY A 2 -20.79 13.03 11.72
CA GLY A 2 -19.66 13.79 11.19
C GLY A 2 -18.54 12.86 10.70
N ILE A 3 -17.60 13.40 9.92
CA ILE A 3 -16.50 12.58 9.40
C ILE A 3 -15.59 12.03 10.52
N TYR A 4 -15.39 12.80 11.62
CA TYR A 4 -14.61 12.33 12.76
C TYR A 4 -15.23 11.07 13.38
N GLU A 5 -16.54 11.09 13.63
CA GLU A 5 -17.30 9.97 14.17
C GLU A 5 -17.28 8.75 13.22
N GLU A 6 -17.32 9.00 11.91
CA GLU A 6 -17.17 7.93 10.91
C GLU A 6 -15.77 7.29 11.01
N LEU A 7 -14.70 8.08 11.11
CA LEU A 7 -13.34 7.56 11.25
C LEU A 7 -13.17 6.74 12.54
N VAL A 8 -13.78 7.18 13.65
CA VAL A 8 -13.82 6.41 14.92
C VAL A 8 -14.56 5.09 14.73
N ALA A 9 -15.79 5.11 14.15
CA ALA A 9 -16.59 3.92 13.94
C ALA A 9 -15.92 2.91 12.99
N ARG A 10 -15.07 3.39 12.08
CA ARG A 10 -14.26 2.54 11.19
C ARG A 10 -12.96 2.03 11.84
N GLY A 11 -12.62 2.47 13.05
CA GLY A 11 -11.39 2.08 13.74
C GLY A 11 -10.11 2.67 13.10
N LEU A 12 -10.24 3.82 12.44
CA LEU A 12 -9.15 4.44 11.68
C LEU A 12 -8.26 5.34 12.53
N ILE A 13 -8.73 5.86 13.68
CA ILE A 13 -7.98 6.79 14.52
C ILE A 13 -7.14 6.02 15.53
N ALA A 14 -5.84 6.33 15.60
CA ALA A 14 -4.93 5.79 16.60
C ALA A 14 -4.57 6.84 17.67
N GLN A 15 -3.95 7.95 17.29
CA GLN A 15 -3.55 9.01 18.22
C GLN A 15 -3.94 10.40 17.66
N VAL A 16 -4.22 11.34 18.55
CA VAL A 16 -4.57 12.73 18.21
C VAL A 16 -3.92 13.70 19.18
N THR A 17 -3.52 14.87 18.71
CA THR A 17 -2.94 15.92 19.58
C THR A 17 -4.00 16.67 20.41
N ASN A 18 -5.15 16.97 19.82
CA ASN A 18 -6.25 17.69 20.46
C ASN A 18 -7.58 17.23 19.82
N GLU A 19 -8.24 16.29 20.47
CA GLU A 19 -9.46 15.67 19.90
C GLU A 19 -10.59 16.67 19.66
N PRO A 20 -10.98 17.57 20.60
CA PRO A 20 -12.08 18.49 20.38
C PRO A 20 -11.86 19.42 19.16
N GLU A 21 -10.66 19.98 19.03
CA GLU A 21 -10.33 20.91 17.94
C GLU A 21 -10.23 20.17 16.59
N ILE A 22 -9.61 18.99 16.56
CA ILE A 22 -9.53 18.16 15.34
C ILE A 22 -10.92 17.76 14.89
N ARG A 23 -11.78 17.31 15.81
CA ARG A 23 -13.16 16.92 15.52
C ARG A 23 -13.94 18.08 14.90
N GLU A 24 -13.91 19.26 15.52
CA GLU A 24 -14.58 20.44 14.98
C GLU A 24 -14.04 20.81 13.59
N MET A 25 -12.71 20.83 13.43
CA MET A 25 -12.03 21.23 12.22
C MET A 25 -12.39 20.33 11.03
N ILE A 26 -12.28 19.01 11.18
CA ILE A 26 -12.55 18.09 10.07
C ILE A 26 -14.04 17.91 9.79
N ASN A 27 -14.90 17.97 10.83
CA ASN A 27 -16.35 17.91 10.66
C ASN A 27 -16.93 19.16 9.97
N SER A 28 -16.30 20.32 10.15
CA SER A 28 -16.70 21.56 9.48
C SER A 28 -16.07 21.78 8.09
N GLY A 29 -15.23 20.85 7.62
CA GLY A 29 -14.53 20.95 6.32
C GLY A 29 -13.46 22.04 6.29
N LYS A 30 -12.94 22.46 7.45
CA LYS A 30 -11.95 23.55 7.57
C LYS A 30 -10.50 23.08 7.62
N ALA A 31 -10.24 21.76 7.66
CA ALA A 31 -8.88 21.28 7.66
C ALA A 31 -8.25 21.43 6.27
N THR A 32 -7.11 22.08 6.21
CA THR A 32 -6.14 21.92 5.15
C THR A 32 -5.05 21.01 5.72
N PHE A 33 -4.93 19.81 5.19
CA PHE A 33 -4.09 18.76 5.80
C PHE A 33 -3.15 18.14 4.78
N TYR A 34 -2.06 17.56 5.26
CA TYR A 34 -1.16 16.82 4.38
C TYR A 34 -0.88 15.40 4.86
N ILE A 35 -0.55 14.55 3.90
CA ILE A 35 0.08 13.25 4.08
C ILE A 35 1.32 13.19 3.19
N GLY A 36 2.45 12.76 3.75
CA GLY A 36 3.72 12.60 3.03
C GLY A 36 3.87 11.20 2.44
N PHE A 37 4.45 11.14 1.25
CA PHE A 37 4.71 9.91 0.51
C PHE A 37 6.15 9.90 -0.02
N ASP A 38 7.02 9.14 0.61
CA ASP A 38 8.39 8.91 0.15
C ASP A 38 8.40 8.02 -1.10
N CYS A 39 9.03 8.50 -2.17
CA CYS A 39 9.06 7.88 -3.49
C CYS A 39 10.10 6.76 -3.60
N THR A 40 9.99 5.75 -2.75
CA THR A 40 10.97 4.64 -2.64
C THR A 40 10.81 3.56 -3.71
N ALA A 41 9.76 3.62 -4.53
CA ALA A 41 9.46 2.73 -5.65
C ALA A 41 8.64 3.47 -6.71
N ASP A 42 8.55 2.91 -7.91
CA ASP A 42 7.79 3.45 -9.04
C ASP A 42 6.28 3.09 -9.00
N SER A 43 5.78 2.63 -7.87
CA SER A 43 4.35 2.42 -7.62
C SER A 43 4.03 2.51 -6.13
N LEU A 44 2.83 2.98 -5.84
CA LEU A 44 2.17 2.82 -4.54
C LEU A 44 1.82 1.34 -4.32
N THR A 45 1.66 0.95 -3.07
CA THR A 45 1.29 -0.41 -2.65
C THR A 45 -0.01 -0.40 -1.87
N ALA A 46 -0.59 -1.57 -1.63
CA ALA A 46 -1.72 -1.72 -0.73
C ALA A 46 -1.47 -1.16 0.68
N GLY A 47 -0.20 -1.06 1.11
CA GLY A 47 0.16 -0.38 2.37
C GLY A 47 -0.11 1.13 2.38
N HIS A 48 -0.09 1.79 1.21
CA HIS A 48 -0.46 3.21 1.09
C HIS A 48 -1.97 3.44 0.99
N PHE A 49 -2.74 2.36 0.82
CA PHE A 49 -4.16 2.41 0.58
C PHE A 49 -4.93 3.10 1.71
N MET A 50 -4.53 2.85 2.96
CA MET A 50 -5.11 3.51 4.14
C MET A 50 -4.99 5.03 4.07
N ALA A 51 -3.80 5.52 3.72
CA ALA A 51 -3.55 6.96 3.58
C ALA A 51 -4.40 7.57 2.44
N LEU A 52 -4.47 6.90 1.29
CA LEU A 52 -5.25 7.37 0.14
C LEU A 52 -6.75 7.38 0.42
N THR A 53 -7.28 6.34 1.06
CA THR A 53 -8.71 6.28 1.42
C THR A 53 -9.06 7.30 2.48
N LEU A 54 -8.18 7.56 3.45
CA LEU A 54 -8.35 8.63 4.43
C LEU A 54 -8.40 10.01 3.73
N MET A 55 -7.43 10.30 2.85
CA MET A 55 -7.43 11.55 2.09
C MET A 55 -8.73 11.73 1.31
N LYS A 56 -9.20 10.69 0.62
CA LYS A 56 -10.45 10.71 -0.14
C LYS A 56 -11.65 10.97 0.78
N ARG A 57 -11.76 10.30 1.92
CA ARG A 57 -12.86 10.51 2.89
C ARG A 57 -12.91 11.94 3.40
N LEU A 58 -11.78 12.47 3.81
CA LEU A 58 -11.67 13.84 4.30
C LEU A 58 -11.97 14.87 3.20
N GLN A 59 -11.52 14.60 1.97
CA GLN A 59 -11.86 15.44 0.81
C GLN A 59 -13.37 15.44 0.53
N MET A 60 -14.01 14.27 0.56
CA MET A 60 -15.47 14.14 0.40
C MET A 60 -16.25 14.90 1.49
N ALA A 61 -15.67 15.01 2.68
CA ALA A 61 -16.21 15.81 3.80
C ALA A 61 -15.88 17.32 3.69
N GLY A 62 -15.31 17.78 2.58
CA GLY A 62 -15.03 19.21 2.31
C GLY A 62 -13.67 19.69 2.77
N ASN A 63 -12.83 18.84 3.37
CA ASN A 63 -11.47 19.19 3.77
C ASN A 63 -10.52 19.22 2.55
N LYS A 64 -9.42 19.96 2.67
CA LYS A 64 -8.48 20.20 1.57
C LYS A 64 -7.20 19.39 1.75
N PRO A 65 -7.00 18.28 1.01
CA PRO A 65 -5.80 17.47 1.11
C PRO A 65 -4.62 18.11 0.33
N ILE A 66 -3.43 17.95 0.91
CA ILE A 66 -2.15 18.18 0.26
C ILE A 66 -1.42 16.83 0.21
N ALA A 67 -1.18 16.30 -0.98
CA ALA A 67 -0.32 15.16 -1.17
C ALA A 67 1.13 15.66 -1.25
N LEU A 68 1.92 15.42 -0.22
CA LEU A 68 3.31 15.81 -0.16
C LEU A 68 4.18 14.69 -0.74
N ILE A 69 4.77 14.94 -1.89
CA ILE A 69 5.76 14.05 -2.49
C ILE A 69 7.11 14.27 -1.80
N GLY A 70 7.65 13.21 -1.22
CA GLY A 70 8.91 13.22 -0.49
C GLY A 70 10.14 13.18 -1.40
N GLY A 71 10.27 14.10 -2.38
CA GLY A 71 11.43 14.13 -3.28
C GLY A 71 12.76 14.41 -2.56
N GLY A 72 12.73 15.29 -1.55
CA GLY A 72 13.89 15.58 -0.71
C GLY A 72 14.08 14.54 0.41
N THR A 73 13.01 14.20 1.13
CA THR A 73 13.06 13.25 2.25
C THR A 73 13.41 11.83 1.80
N THR A 74 13.00 11.39 0.61
CA THR A 74 13.40 10.09 0.04
C THR A 74 14.91 9.96 -0.16
N MET A 75 15.62 11.07 -0.36
CA MET A 75 17.10 11.04 -0.47
C MET A 75 17.77 10.63 0.84
N ILE A 76 17.11 10.90 1.97
CA ILE A 76 17.58 10.54 3.31
C ILE A 76 17.00 9.17 3.72
N GLY A 77 15.70 9.01 3.63
CA GLY A 77 14.96 7.81 3.99
C GLY A 77 14.53 7.77 5.45
N ASP A 78 13.22 7.57 5.64
CA ASP A 78 12.59 7.48 6.97
C ASP A 78 13.08 6.25 7.74
N PRO A 79 13.66 6.42 8.95
CA PRO A 79 14.07 5.32 9.82
C PRO A 79 12.90 4.67 10.58
N SER A 80 11.71 5.29 10.61
CA SER A 80 10.57 4.85 11.43
C SER A 80 10.11 3.43 11.08
N GLY A 81 9.93 2.59 12.10
CA GLY A 81 9.46 1.21 11.93
C GLY A 81 10.39 0.29 11.13
N ARG A 82 11.70 0.60 11.10
CA ARG A 82 12.72 -0.18 10.38
C ARG A 82 13.89 -0.55 11.28
N THR A 83 14.54 -1.63 10.89
CA THR A 83 15.78 -2.10 11.53
C THR A 83 17.03 -1.75 10.73
N ASP A 84 16.90 -1.51 9.43
CA ASP A 84 18.03 -1.29 8.51
C ASP A 84 17.88 0.04 7.77
N MET A 85 19.01 0.66 7.40
CA MET A 85 19.06 1.88 6.60
C MET A 85 18.42 1.64 5.21
N ARG A 86 17.71 2.64 4.70
CA ARG A 86 17.15 2.58 3.34
C ARG A 86 18.26 2.61 2.29
N LYS A 87 18.02 1.92 1.18
CA LYS A 87 18.88 1.99 0.01
C LYS A 87 18.80 3.40 -0.59
N MET A 88 19.94 4.01 -0.83
CA MET A 88 20.02 5.34 -1.47
C MET A 88 19.58 5.24 -2.94
N LEU A 89 18.66 6.12 -3.32
CA LEU A 89 18.16 6.24 -4.69
C LEU A 89 18.78 7.44 -5.38
N THR A 90 18.94 7.37 -6.71
CA THR A 90 19.36 8.52 -7.49
C THR A 90 18.22 9.53 -7.63
N ARG A 91 18.56 10.79 -7.93
CA ARG A 91 17.58 11.86 -8.13
C ARG A 91 16.64 11.57 -9.29
N GLU A 92 17.16 10.97 -10.36
CA GLU A 92 16.39 10.56 -11.52
C GLU A 92 15.35 9.50 -11.15
N ASN A 93 15.75 8.51 -10.36
CA ASN A 93 14.83 7.45 -9.88
C ASN A 93 13.73 8.06 -8.99
N ILE A 94 14.08 8.98 -8.09
CA ILE A 94 13.10 9.65 -7.22
C ILE A 94 12.10 10.46 -8.04
N ASN A 95 12.56 11.22 -9.03
CA ASN A 95 11.70 12.01 -9.90
C ASN A 95 10.77 11.12 -10.73
N HIS A 96 11.28 10.02 -11.27
CA HIS A 96 10.47 9.04 -11.99
C HIS A 96 9.38 8.44 -11.09
N ASN A 97 9.76 8.03 -9.87
CA ASN A 97 8.83 7.46 -8.89
C ASN A 97 7.76 8.47 -8.47
N ALA A 98 8.15 9.74 -8.28
CA ALA A 98 7.24 10.82 -7.95
C ALA A 98 6.13 11.00 -9.01
N GLU A 99 6.50 10.95 -10.29
CA GLU A 99 5.56 11.05 -11.39
C GLU A 99 4.64 9.81 -11.48
N CYS A 100 5.15 8.63 -11.16
CA CYS A 100 4.34 7.42 -11.05
C CYS A 100 3.31 7.53 -9.91
N PHE A 101 3.72 8.04 -8.75
CA PHE A 101 2.82 8.25 -7.60
C PHE A 101 1.71 9.25 -7.95
N ARG A 102 2.06 10.37 -8.59
CA ARG A 102 1.11 11.38 -9.02
C ARG A 102 -0.03 10.77 -9.85
N ARG A 103 0.30 10.06 -10.92
CA ARG A 103 -0.68 9.42 -11.81
C ARG A 103 -1.58 8.42 -11.09
N GLN A 104 -1.05 7.73 -10.07
CA GLN A 104 -1.85 6.79 -9.28
C GLN A 104 -2.76 7.50 -8.28
N MET A 105 -2.29 8.58 -7.65
CA MET A 105 -3.07 9.37 -6.69
C MET A 105 -4.25 10.08 -7.34
N GLU A 106 -4.14 10.51 -8.60
CA GLU A 106 -5.20 11.16 -9.37
C GLU A 106 -6.46 10.29 -9.53
N ARG A 107 -6.34 8.97 -9.33
CA ARG A 107 -7.49 8.04 -9.31
C ARG A 107 -8.29 8.11 -8.00
N PHE A 108 -7.67 8.53 -6.91
CA PHE A 108 -8.28 8.60 -5.59
C PHE A 108 -8.68 10.00 -5.21
N ILE A 109 -7.84 10.97 -5.51
CA ILE A 109 -7.92 12.35 -5.03
C ILE A 109 -8.23 13.26 -6.21
N ASP A 110 -9.18 14.16 -6.01
CA ASP A 110 -9.53 15.18 -6.98
C ASP A 110 -8.59 16.40 -6.81
N PHE A 111 -7.68 16.56 -7.75
CA PHE A 111 -6.72 17.66 -7.82
C PHE A 111 -7.21 18.84 -8.65
N GLY A 112 -8.52 18.95 -8.89
CA GLY A 112 -9.12 20.10 -9.56
C GLY A 112 -8.88 21.42 -8.81
N GLU A 113 -9.16 22.52 -9.48
CA GLU A 113 -8.96 23.87 -8.91
C GLU A 113 -9.69 24.04 -7.56
N GLY A 114 -8.95 24.50 -6.55
CA GLY A 114 -9.46 24.74 -5.20
C GLY A 114 -9.74 23.48 -4.36
N LYS A 115 -9.44 22.27 -4.88
CA LYS A 115 -9.69 21.00 -4.19
C LYS A 115 -8.43 20.48 -3.48
N ALA A 116 -7.68 19.59 -4.10
CA ALA A 116 -6.43 19.08 -3.53
C ALA A 116 -5.22 19.71 -4.20
N GLN A 117 -4.08 19.67 -3.50
CA GLN A 117 -2.80 20.08 -4.06
C GLN A 117 -1.81 18.95 -3.97
N MET A 118 -0.90 18.88 -4.95
CA MET A 118 0.26 18.00 -4.91
C MET A 118 1.51 18.88 -4.92
N VAL A 119 2.37 18.70 -3.94
CA VAL A 119 3.61 19.45 -3.77
C VAL A 119 4.79 18.52 -3.55
N ASN A 120 6.00 18.97 -3.84
CA ASN A 120 7.22 18.18 -3.67
C ASN A 120 8.15 18.89 -2.68
N ASN A 121 8.52 18.22 -1.59
CA ASN A 121 9.41 18.84 -0.61
C ASN A 121 10.85 19.06 -1.11
N ALA A 122 11.25 18.49 -2.24
CA ALA A 122 12.49 18.83 -2.90
C ALA A 122 12.57 20.32 -3.28
N ASP A 123 11.42 20.97 -3.55
CA ASP A 123 11.37 22.37 -3.98
C ASP A 123 11.88 23.34 -2.90
N TRP A 124 11.74 22.98 -1.64
CA TRP A 124 12.25 23.78 -0.52
C TRP A 124 13.42 23.14 0.21
N LEU A 125 13.44 21.83 0.43
CA LEU A 125 14.51 21.18 1.20
C LEU A 125 15.88 21.25 0.51
N LEU A 126 15.93 21.14 -0.83
CA LEU A 126 17.19 21.15 -1.58
C LEU A 126 17.84 22.53 -1.66
N ASN A 127 17.08 23.58 -1.39
CA ASN A 127 17.54 24.96 -1.44
C ASN A 127 17.86 25.54 -0.04
N LEU A 128 17.73 24.74 1.02
CA LEU A 128 18.01 25.18 2.39
C LEU A 128 19.51 25.38 2.60
N ASN A 129 19.89 26.54 3.14
CA ASN A 129 21.23 26.74 3.66
C ASN A 129 21.41 25.95 4.95
N TYR A 130 22.43 25.11 5.01
CA TYR A 130 22.67 24.25 6.17
C TYR A 130 22.84 24.99 7.48
N ILE A 131 23.60 26.07 7.48
CA ILE A 131 23.86 26.88 8.71
C ILE A 131 22.59 27.60 9.16
N GLU A 132 21.82 28.15 8.22
CA GLU A 132 20.54 28.78 8.54
C GLU A 132 19.53 27.76 9.09
N LEU A 133 19.46 26.58 8.49
CA LEU A 133 18.61 25.49 9.01
C LEU A 133 18.98 25.11 10.45
N LEU A 134 20.27 24.93 10.74
CA LEU A 134 20.72 24.61 12.12
C LEU A 134 20.39 25.74 13.09
N ARG A 135 20.58 26.97 12.70
CA ARG A 135 20.33 28.14 13.53
C ARG A 135 18.85 28.35 13.81
N GLU A 136 18.03 28.28 12.77
CA GLU A 136 16.62 28.65 12.84
C GLU A 136 15.71 27.50 13.25
N VAL A 137 16.03 26.29 12.81
CA VAL A 137 15.22 25.09 13.03
C VAL A 137 15.89 24.16 14.05
N GLY A 138 17.15 23.85 13.88
CA GLY A 138 17.91 22.94 14.76
C GLY A 138 17.88 23.39 16.21
N ALA A 139 17.93 24.70 16.49
CA ALA A 139 17.81 25.26 17.84
C ALA A 139 16.46 24.95 18.52
N CYS A 140 15.43 24.58 17.76
CA CYS A 140 14.13 24.20 18.30
C CYS A 140 14.07 22.74 18.78
N PHE A 141 15.06 21.91 18.44
CA PHE A 141 15.09 20.48 18.74
C PHE A 141 16.10 20.15 19.85
N SER A 142 15.68 19.28 20.77
CA SER A 142 16.57 18.72 21.78
C SER A 142 17.00 17.32 21.35
N VAL A 143 18.30 17.09 21.18
CA VAL A 143 18.84 15.76 20.85
C VAL A 143 18.40 14.70 21.84
N ASN A 144 18.40 15.04 23.15
CA ASN A 144 17.96 14.11 24.19
C ASN A 144 16.49 13.69 24.03
N ASN A 145 15.62 14.61 23.60
CA ASN A 145 14.21 14.30 23.36
C ASN A 145 14.05 13.49 22.08
N MET A 146 14.79 13.84 21.02
CA MET A 146 14.78 13.08 19.76
C MET A 146 15.23 11.64 19.97
N LEU A 147 16.31 11.39 20.72
CA LEU A 147 16.81 10.04 21.00
C LEU A 147 15.82 9.17 21.81
N ARG A 148 14.88 9.78 22.54
CA ARG A 148 13.81 9.07 23.24
C ARG A 148 12.62 8.72 22.34
N ALA A 149 12.55 9.30 21.15
CA ALA A 149 11.47 9.07 20.21
C ALA A 149 11.44 7.62 19.71
N GLU A 150 10.23 7.06 19.62
CA GLU A 150 10.03 5.65 19.25
C GLU A 150 10.62 5.34 17.85
N CYS A 151 10.56 6.30 16.93
CA CYS A 151 11.09 6.14 15.58
C CYS A 151 12.60 5.86 15.53
N TYR A 152 13.36 6.20 16.57
CA TYR A 152 14.80 5.97 16.63
C TYR A 152 15.20 4.75 17.47
N LYS A 153 14.38 4.28 18.41
CA LYS A 153 14.75 3.21 19.35
C LYS A 153 15.29 1.96 18.67
N GLN A 154 14.56 1.44 17.69
CA GLN A 154 14.97 0.21 16.97
C GLN A 154 16.25 0.42 16.13
N ARG A 155 16.44 1.63 15.61
CA ARG A 155 17.64 1.98 14.85
C ARG A 155 18.87 2.16 15.73
N MET A 156 18.71 2.69 16.95
CA MET A 156 19.83 2.88 17.89
C MET A 156 20.51 1.58 18.25
N GLU A 157 19.78 0.48 18.37
CA GLU A 157 20.35 -0.86 18.66
C GLU A 157 21.29 -1.34 17.54
N LYS A 158 21.05 -0.95 16.29
CA LYS A 158 21.84 -1.34 15.10
C LYS A 158 22.75 -0.24 14.56
N GLY A 159 22.77 0.93 15.21
CA GLY A 159 23.55 2.08 14.81
C GLY A 159 22.77 3.06 13.94
N LEU A 160 22.15 4.06 14.59
CA LEU A 160 21.49 5.19 13.93
C LEU A 160 22.55 6.15 13.38
N SER A 161 22.54 6.41 12.07
CA SER A 161 23.43 7.38 11.45
C SER A 161 22.94 8.81 11.68
N PHE A 162 23.89 9.78 11.70
CA PHE A 162 23.53 11.21 11.73
C PHE A 162 22.63 11.59 10.54
N PHE A 163 22.84 10.94 9.41
CA PHE A 163 22.04 11.11 8.19
C PHE A 163 20.56 10.80 8.45
N GLU A 164 20.24 9.61 8.97
CA GLU A 164 18.88 9.21 9.31
C GLU A 164 18.28 10.03 10.46
N PHE A 165 19.13 10.46 11.41
CA PHE A 165 18.70 11.26 12.57
C PHE A 165 18.10 12.61 12.14
N ASN A 166 18.52 13.17 11.02
CA ASN A 166 17.97 14.43 10.50
C ASN A 166 16.58 14.29 9.88
N TYR A 167 16.09 13.06 9.62
CA TYR A 167 14.78 12.88 8.96
C TYR A 167 13.63 13.55 9.72
N MET A 168 13.57 13.41 11.06
CA MET A 168 12.56 14.07 11.88
C MET A 168 12.57 15.59 11.73
N ILE A 169 13.75 16.20 11.65
CA ILE A 169 13.89 17.64 11.46
C ILE A 169 13.35 18.07 10.11
N MET A 170 13.65 17.31 9.05
CA MET A 170 13.17 17.57 7.69
C MET A 170 11.65 17.46 7.60
N GLN A 171 11.05 16.40 8.14
CA GLN A 171 9.60 16.24 8.14
C GLN A 171 8.91 17.32 9.00
N SER A 172 9.52 17.72 10.09
CA SER A 172 9.02 18.84 10.91
C SER A 172 9.09 20.17 10.18
N TYR A 173 10.14 20.37 9.38
CA TYR A 173 10.27 21.55 8.53
C TYR A 173 9.23 21.54 7.40
N ASP A 174 8.93 20.39 6.82
CA ASP A 174 7.86 20.24 5.82
C ASP A 174 6.52 20.74 6.39
N PHE A 175 6.15 20.32 7.60
CA PHE A 175 4.90 20.77 8.22
C PHE A 175 4.93 22.29 8.48
N TYR A 176 6.03 22.81 9.01
CA TYR A 176 6.18 24.25 9.22
C TYR A 176 6.08 25.04 7.90
N TYR A 177 6.72 24.55 6.83
CA TYR A 177 6.68 25.19 5.51
C TYR A 177 5.26 25.17 4.93
N LEU A 178 4.58 24.03 5.00
CA LEU A 178 3.20 23.88 4.52
C LEU A 178 2.22 24.73 5.35
N PHE A 179 2.40 24.79 6.65
CA PHE A 179 1.60 25.65 7.52
C PHE A 179 1.72 27.12 7.12
N LYS A 180 2.95 27.59 6.91
CA LYS A 180 3.25 28.99 6.58
C LYS A 180 2.79 29.40 5.19
N ASN A 181 2.99 28.53 4.19
CA ASN A 181 2.84 28.89 2.79
C ASN A 181 1.56 28.35 2.14
N TYR A 182 0.96 27.29 2.71
CA TYR A 182 -0.23 26.62 2.15
C TYR A 182 -1.43 26.62 3.10
N GLY A 183 -1.31 27.22 4.28
CA GLY A 183 -2.37 27.21 5.29
C GLY A 183 -2.67 25.81 5.84
N CYS A 184 -1.71 24.87 5.73
CA CYS A 184 -1.84 23.50 6.20
C CYS A 184 -1.83 23.47 7.73
N ASN A 185 -2.96 23.20 8.34
CA ASN A 185 -3.14 23.22 9.80
C ASN A 185 -3.13 21.84 10.44
N MET A 186 -3.04 20.77 9.63
CA MET A 186 -3.12 19.40 10.12
C MET A 186 -2.22 18.44 9.35
N GLN A 187 -1.60 17.51 10.07
CA GLN A 187 -0.83 16.39 9.49
C GLN A 187 -1.50 15.06 9.82
N PHE A 188 -1.59 14.17 8.84
CA PHE A 188 -1.96 12.77 9.02
C PHE A 188 -0.82 11.85 8.63
N GLY A 189 -0.74 10.70 9.28
CA GLY A 189 0.25 9.67 8.99
C GLY A 189 -0.11 8.35 9.65
N GLY A 190 0.65 7.28 9.35
CA GLY A 190 0.57 6.03 10.08
C GLY A 190 1.01 6.22 11.53
N ASP A 191 0.63 5.30 12.41
CA ASP A 191 0.96 5.40 13.84
C ASP A 191 2.47 5.37 14.13
N ASP A 192 3.25 4.77 13.24
CA ASP A 192 4.71 4.80 13.28
C ASP A 192 5.32 6.19 13.02
N GLN A 193 4.53 7.17 12.53
CA GLN A 193 4.95 8.55 12.26
C GLN A 193 4.73 9.52 13.41
N TRP A 194 4.10 9.08 14.51
CA TRP A 194 3.68 9.97 15.59
C TRP A 194 4.78 10.91 16.10
N SER A 195 5.96 10.37 16.38
CA SER A 195 7.09 11.18 16.87
C SER A 195 7.54 12.25 15.88
N ASN A 196 7.58 11.93 14.58
CA ASN A 196 7.94 12.88 13.52
C ASN A 196 6.89 13.99 13.41
N MET A 197 5.61 13.63 13.52
CA MET A 197 4.49 14.57 13.42
C MET A 197 4.49 15.57 14.59
N LEU A 198 4.74 15.07 15.81
CA LEU A 198 4.88 15.93 16.99
C LEU A 198 6.05 16.92 16.86
N GLY A 199 7.14 16.54 16.21
CA GLY A 199 8.24 17.45 15.91
C GLY A 199 7.78 18.65 15.10
N GLY A 200 6.88 18.43 14.11
CA GLY A 200 6.31 19.49 13.27
C GLY A 200 5.36 20.42 14.04
N THR A 201 4.44 19.86 14.85
CA THR A 201 3.53 20.69 15.68
C THR A 201 4.31 21.56 16.66
N GLU A 202 5.34 20.98 17.29
CA GLU A 202 6.18 21.72 18.25
C GLU A 202 7.03 22.80 17.55
N LEU A 203 7.54 22.55 16.35
CA LEU A 203 8.28 23.55 15.58
C LEU A 203 7.38 24.75 15.23
N ILE A 204 6.16 24.50 14.78
CA ILE A 204 5.16 25.54 14.46
C ILE A 204 4.85 26.36 15.71
N ARG A 205 4.61 25.71 16.83
CA ARG A 205 4.36 26.38 18.12
C ARG A 205 5.52 27.28 18.54
N LYS A 206 6.75 26.79 18.47
CA LYS A 206 7.95 27.56 18.84
C LYS A 206 8.25 28.72 17.92
N LYS A 207 8.08 28.54 16.63
CA LYS A 207 8.46 29.55 15.61
C LYS A 207 7.37 30.57 15.35
N LEU A 208 6.09 30.19 15.45
CA LEU A 208 4.96 31.04 15.06
C LEU A 208 4.01 31.36 16.21
N GLY A 209 4.15 30.70 17.37
CA GLY A 209 3.21 30.85 18.49
C GLY A 209 1.79 30.41 18.12
N LYS A 210 1.65 29.47 17.19
CA LYS A 210 0.36 28.95 16.69
C LYS A 210 0.28 27.45 16.90
N ASP A 211 -0.95 26.97 17.02
CA ASP A 211 -1.23 25.54 17.12
C ASP A 211 -1.43 24.91 15.73
N ALA A 212 -0.90 23.72 15.58
CA ALA A 212 -1.12 22.83 14.45
C ALA A 212 -1.39 21.42 14.99
N HIS A 213 -2.14 20.64 14.27
CA HIS A 213 -2.68 19.38 14.76
C HIS A 213 -2.10 18.17 14.02
N ALA A 214 -2.03 17.05 14.72
CA ALA A 214 -1.61 15.79 14.18
C ALA A 214 -2.58 14.68 14.58
N MET A 215 -2.88 13.77 13.64
CA MET A 215 -3.66 12.57 13.87
C MET A 215 -3.03 11.40 13.15
N THR A 216 -2.80 10.30 13.86
CA THR A 216 -2.33 9.06 13.26
C THR A 216 -3.48 8.10 12.96
N ILE A 217 -3.30 7.32 11.92
CA ILE A 217 -4.21 6.24 11.54
C ILE A 217 -3.64 4.90 11.96
N THR A 218 -4.54 4.02 12.38
CA THR A 218 -4.23 2.64 12.72
C THR A 218 -3.56 1.95 11.54
N LEU A 219 -2.45 1.26 11.79
CA LEU A 219 -1.77 0.48 10.76
C LEU A 219 -2.63 -0.72 10.36
N LEU A 220 -2.72 -0.98 9.07
CA LEU A 220 -3.41 -2.15 8.54
C LEU A 220 -2.55 -3.40 8.78
N THR A 221 -2.94 -4.19 9.79
CA THR A 221 -2.28 -5.45 10.16
C THR A 221 -3.25 -6.61 10.07
N ASP A 222 -2.72 -7.79 9.78
CA ASP A 222 -3.46 -9.05 9.94
C ASP A 222 -3.65 -9.41 11.43
N SER A 223 -4.40 -10.47 11.70
CA SER A 223 -4.67 -11.00 13.05
C SER A 223 -3.42 -11.47 13.80
N GLN A 224 -2.28 -11.62 13.11
CA GLN A 224 -0.98 -11.97 13.69
C GLN A 224 -0.08 -10.74 13.93
N GLY A 225 -0.57 -9.54 13.62
CA GLY A 225 0.17 -8.29 13.78
C GLY A 225 1.12 -7.93 12.62
N HIS A 226 1.13 -8.69 11.53
CA HIS A 226 1.96 -8.35 10.37
C HIS A 226 1.30 -7.28 9.52
N LYS A 227 2.10 -6.31 9.04
CA LYS A 227 1.61 -5.26 8.12
C LYS A 227 1.10 -5.91 6.83
N MET A 228 -0.16 -5.63 6.46
CA MET A 228 -0.78 -6.09 5.22
C MET A 228 -0.25 -5.35 3.99
N GLY A 229 -0.56 -5.85 2.80
CA GLY A 229 -0.11 -5.27 1.54
C GLY A 229 1.17 -5.91 0.98
N LYS A 230 1.56 -7.06 1.53
CA LYS A 230 2.66 -7.89 1.04
C LYS A 230 2.20 -9.35 0.91
N THR A 231 2.65 -10.01 -0.14
CA THR A 231 2.61 -11.47 -0.26
C THR A 231 4.01 -12.02 0.04
N ALA A 232 4.21 -13.33 0.13
CA ALA A 232 5.48 -14.00 0.48
C ALA A 232 6.73 -13.38 -0.21
N GLY A 233 7.13 -12.19 0.26
CA GLY A 233 8.30 -11.45 -0.22
C GLY A 233 8.04 -10.39 -1.31
N ASN A 234 6.80 -10.22 -1.81
CA ASN A 234 6.47 -9.21 -2.80
C ASN A 234 5.40 -8.25 -2.27
N ALA A 235 5.52 -6.95 -2.62
CA ALA A 235 4.49 -5.97 -2.36
C ALA A 235 3.28 -6.20 -3.30
N VAL A 236 2.07 -5.89 -2.82
CA VAL A 236 0.88 -5.79 -3.66
C VAL A 236 0.81 -4.35 -4.17
N TRP A 237 1.06 -4.18 -5.46
CA TRP A 237 1.19 -2.88 -6.10
C TRP A 237 -0.15 -2.36 -6.60
N LEU A 238 -0.30 -1.03 -6.62
CA LEU A 238 -1.47 -0.39 -7.24
C LEU A 238 -1.31 -0.21 -8.76
N ASP A 239 -0.09 -0.36 -9.29
CA ASP A 239 0.16 -0.37 -10.73
C ASP A 239 -0.28 -1.71 -11.34
N PRO A 240 -1.24 -1.72 -12.31
CA PRO A 240 -1.72 -2.95 -12.95
C PRO A 240 -0.63 -3.69 -13.74
N LYS A 241 0.48 -3.04 -14.09
CA LYS A 241 1.63 -3.69 -14.74
C LYS A 241 2.49 -4.51 -13.78
N LYS A 242 2.38 -4.27 -12.47
CA LYS A 242 3.15 -4.95 -11.41
C LYS A 242 2.34 -5.97 -10.64
N THR A 243 1.08 -5.65 -10.38
CA THR A 243 0.07 -6.54 -9.81
C THR A 243 -1.18 -6.34 -10.65
N SER A 244 -1.53 -7.34 -11.45
CA SER A 244 -2.71 -7.26 -12.32
C SER A 244 -3.99 -7.06 -11.49
N PRO A 245 -5.06 -6.48 -12.06
CA PRO A 245 -6.34 -6.33 -11.35
C PRO A 245 -6.87 -7.66 -10.80
N TYR A 246 -6.65 -8.77 -11.50
CA TYR A 246 -7.01 -10.09 -11.04
C TYR A 246 -6.18 -10.54 -9.82
N GLU A 247 -4.86 -10.37 -9.84
CA GLU A 247 -3.99 -10.69 -8.69
C GLU A 247 -4.31 -9.80 -7.49
N PHE A 248 -4.61 -8.51 -7.73
CA PHE A 248 -5.05 -7.58 -6.69
C PHE A 248 -6.38 -8.03 -6.07
N TYR A 249 -7.35 -8.42 -6.90
CA TYR A 249 -8.62 -9.00 -6.46
C TYR A 249 -8.39 -10.27 -5.64
N GLN A 250 -7.57 -11.20 -6.12
CA GLN A 250 -7.26 -12.46 -5.43
C GLN A 250 -6.56 -12.24 -4.09
N TYR A 251 -5.70 -11.25 -3.98
CA TYR A 251 -5.08 -10.90 -2.71
C TYR A 251 -6.14 -10.59 -1.65
N TRP A 252 -7.09 -9.72 -1.94
CA TRP A 252 -8.15 -9.35 -1.02
C TRP A 252 -9.20 -10.46 -0.81
N ARG A 253 -9.48 -11.24 -1.86
CA ARG A 253 -10.37 -12.41 -1.79
C ARG A 253 -9.81 -13.52 -0.88
N ASN A 254 -8.50 -13.54 -0.67
CA ASN A 254 -7.78 -14.54 0.11
C ASN A 254 -7.38 -14.09 1.52
N VAL A 255 -7.88 -12.97 2.00
CA VAL A 255 -7.68 -12.52 3.41
C VAL A 255 -8.23 -13.56 4.36
N ALA A 256 -7.65 -13.68 5.56
CA ALA A 256 -8.16 -14.59 6.57
C ALA A 256 -9.59 -14.21 7.01
N ASP A 257 -10.36 -15.20 7.45
CA ASP A 257 -11.73 -14.98 7.94
C ASP A 257 -11.75 -14.00 9.13
N SER A 258 -10.73 -14.06 9.99
CA SER A 258 -10.53 -13.14 11.12
C SER A 258 -10.30 -11.68 10.73
N ASP A 259 -9.87 -11.41 9.49
CA ASP A 259 -9.43 -10.10 9.07
C ASP A 259 -10.39 -9.41 8.09
N VAL A 260 -11.26 -10.17 7.42
CA VAL A 260 -12.07 -9.66 6.30
C VAL A 260 -13.02 -8.55 6.73
N LEU A 261 -13.74 -8.68 7.84
CA LEU A 261 -14.69 -7.65 8.30
C LEU A 261 -13.98 -6.39 8.75
N LYS A 262 -12.85 -6.53 9.43
CA LYS A 262 -11.95 -5.41 9.76
C LYS A 262 -11.50 -4.67 8.49
N CYS A 263 -11.04 -5.40 7.46
CA CYS A 263 -10.62 -4.80 6.20
C CYS A 263 -11.77 -4.07 5.49
N ILE A 264 -12.98 -4.64 5.48
CA ILE A 264 -14.17 -3.99 4.92
C ILE A 264 -14.44 -2.67 5.63
N ARG A 265 -14.45 -2.68 6.96
CA ARG A 265 -14.74 -1.51 7.80
C ARG A 265 -13.72 -0.38 7.57
N MET A 266 -12.45 -0.72 7.52
CA MET A 266 -11.37 0.26 7.39
C MET A 266 -11.19 0.80 5.97
N LEU A 267 -11.29 -0.05 4.95
CA LEU A 267 -10.83 0.25 3.60
C LEU A 267 -11.94 0.60 2.61
N THR A 268 -13.16 0.08 2.78
CA THR A 268 -14.23 0.30 1.81
C THR A 268 -15.03 1.57 2.12
N PHE A 269 -15.76 2.07 1.12
CA PHE A 269 -16.70 3.19 1.26
C PHE A 269 -18.15 2.72 1.47
N LEU A 270 -18.35 1.47 1.83
CA LEU A 270 -19.67 0.93 2.14
C LEU A 270 -20.28 1.67 3.36
N PRO A 271 -21.62 1.88 3.38
CA PRO A 271 -22.30 2.44 4.53
C PRO A 271 -22.03 1.66 5.81
N LEU A 272 -21.88 2.34 6.95
CA LEU A 272 -21.59 1.70 8.23
C LEU A 272 -22.72 0.73 8.65
N GLU A 273 -23.97 1.09 8.37
CA GLU A 273 -25.13 0.25 8.66
C GLU A 273 -25.05 -1.10 7.94
N GLN A 274 -24.57 -1.11 6.70
CA GLN A 274 -24.33 -2.34 5.93
C GLN A 274 -23.19 -3.16 6.55
N ILE A 275 -22.12 -2.49 6.98
CA ILE A 275 -20.98 -3.16 7.61
C ILE A 275 -21.37 -3.74 8.97
N ASP A 276 -22.17 -3.03 9.77
CA ASP A 276 -22.66 -3.51 11.07
C ASP A 276 -23.55 -4.76 10.93
N GLU A 277 -24.29 -4.88 9.83
CA GLU A 277 -25.00 -6.12 9.50
C GLU A 277 -24.02 -7.24 9.09
N MET A 278 -22.96 -6.92 8.36
CA MET A 278 -21.94 -7.89 7.97
C MET A 278 -21.11 -8.39 9.16
N ASP A 279 -20.97 -7.60 10.23
CA ASP A 279 -20.26 -8.04 11.45
C ASP A 279 -20.92 -9.24 12.15
N LYS A 280 -22.19 -9.53 11.83
CA LYS A 280 -22.93 -10.70 12.31
C LYS A 280 -22.68 -11.94 11.46
N TRP A 281 -21.92 -11.83 10.38
CA TRP A 281 -21.69 -12.92 9.43
C TRP A 281 -20.65 -13.91 9.95
N GLU A 282 -20.95 -15.20 9.78
CA GLU A 282 -20.10 -16.31 10.21
C GLU A 282 -20.01 -17.39 9.12
N GLY A 283 -19.03 -18.25 9.25
CA GLY A 283 -18.88 -19.44 8.40
C GLY A 283 -18.83 -19.10 6.90
N SER A 284 -19.72 -19.68 6.12
CA SER A 284 -19.77 -19.50 4.66
C SER A 284 -20.09 -18.06 4.22
N GLN A 285 -20.75 -17.25 5.06
CA GLN A 285 -21.05 -15.85 4.76
C GLN A 285 -19.77 -15.01 4.65
N LEU A 286 -18.69 -15.37 5.37
CA LEU A 286 -17.39 -14.70 5.25
C LEU A 286 -16.79 -14.82 3.85
N ASN A 287 -17.12 -15.88 3.10
CA ASN A 287 -16.71 -15.96 1.69
C ASN A 287 -17.35 -14.86 0.84
N LYS A 288 -18.64 -14.55 1.11
CA LYS A 288 -19.31 -13.42 0.45
C LYS A 288 -18.70 -12.08 0.88
N ALA A 289 -18.35 -11.93 2.16
CA ALA A 289 -17.64 -10.74 2.65
C ALA A 289 -16.30 -10.53 1.92
N LYS A 290 -15.54 -11.60 1.70
CA LYS A 290 -14.28 -11.55 0.94
C LYS A 290 -14.49 -11.15 -0.52
N GLU A 291 -15.57 -11.60 -1.16
CA GLU A 291 -15.92 -11.17 -2.52
C GLU A 291 -16.23 -9.68 -2.57
N ILE A 292 -17.03 -9.20 -1.63
CA ILE A 292 -17.37 -7.77 -1.51
C ILE A 292 -16.10 -6.95 -1.29
N LEU A 293 -15.24 -7.35 -0.33
CA LEU A 293 -13.98 -6.67 -0.08
C LEU A 293 -13.11 -6.58 -1.34
N ALA A 294 -12.89 -7.72 -2.00
CA ALA A 294 -12.06 -7.79 -3.20
C ALA A 294 -12.63 -6.94 -4.34
N TYR A 295 -13.95 -6.99 -4.54
CA TYR A 295 -14.63 -6.20 -5.56
C TYR A 295 -14.49 -4.70 -5.30
N GLU A 296 -14.87 -4.25 -4.09
CA GLU A 296 -14.86 -2.82 -3.74
C GLU A 296 -13.45 -2.22 -3.84
N LEU A 297 -12.42 -2.93 -3.38
CA LEU A 297 -11.04 -2.44 -3.45
C LEU A 297 -10.49 -2.48 -4.87
N THR A 298 -10.80 -3.50 -5.66
CA THR A 298 -10.40 -3.57 -7.07
C THR A 298 -11.08 -2.47 -7.88
N LYS A 299 -12.38 -2.25 -7.67
CA LYS A 299 -13.14 -1.16 -8.29
C LYS A 299 -12.53 0.21 -7.96
N LEU A 300 -12.13 0.43 -6.72
CA LEU A 300 -11.55 1.71 -6.28
C LEU A 300 -10.17 1.97 -6.92
N VAL A 301 -9.35 0.93 -7.12
CA VAL A 301 -7.98 1.06 -7.66
C VAL A 301 -7.95 0.99 -9.18
N HIS A 302 -8.67 0.05 -9.78
CA HIS A 302 -8.57 -0.31 -11.20
C HIS A 302 -9.80 0.05 -12.03
N GLY A 303 -10.89 0.46 -11.37
CA GLY A 303 -12.16 0.77 -12.02
C GLY A 303 -13.13 -0.42 -12.03
N GLU A 304 -14.39 -0.12 -12.32
CA GLU A 304 -15.51 -1.07 -12.24
C GLU A 304 -15.39 -2.21 -13.26
N ASP A 305 -14.97 -1.89 -14.46
CA ASP A 305 -14.83 -2.90 -15.55
C ASP A 305 -13.80 -3.96 -15.19
N GLU A 306 -12.63 -3.54 -14.65
CA GLU A 306 -11.59 -4.46 -14.23
C GLU A 306 -12.00 -5.25 -12.98
N ALA A 307 -12.78 -4.65 -12.07
CA ALA A 307 -13.33 -5.37 -10.92
C ALA A 307 -14.34 -6.45 -11.34
N ASN A 308 -15.22 -6.15 -12.31
CA ASN A 308 -16.17 -7.10 -12.85
C ASN A 308 -15.43 -8.28 -13.52
N LYS A 309 -14.46 -7.99 -14.40
CA LYS A 309 -13.64 -9.02 -15.05
C LYS A 309 -12.93 -9.92 -14.04
N ALA A 310 -12.29 -9.32 -13.03
CA ALA A 310 -11.58 -10.06 -11.98
C ALA A 310 -12.52 -10.93 -11.15
N GLN A 311 -13.73 -10.43 -10.85
CA GLN A 311 -14.74 -11.19 -10.10
C GLN A 311 -15.27 -12.36 -10.93
N ASP A 312 -15.60 -12.14 -12.20
CA ASP A 312 -16.11 -13.18 -13.09
C ASP A 312 -15.06 -14.27 -13.32
N ALA A 313 -13.80 -13.86 -13.55
CA ALA A 313 -12.68 -14.80 -13.64
C ALA A 313 -12.52 -15.64 -12.36
N ALA A 314 -12.65 -15.01 -11.20
CA ALA A 314 -12.58 -15.73 -9.92
C ALA A 314 -13.75 -16.72 -9.75
N ARG A 315 -14.98 -16.34 -10.14
CA ARG A 315 -16.18 -17.20 -10.03
C ARG A 315 -16.09 -18.43 -10.95
N VAL A 316 -15.60 -18.24 -12.17
CA VAL A 316 -15.39 -19.35 -13.11
C VAL A 316 -14.43 -20.39 -12.52
N LEU A 317 -13.35 -19.94 -11.88
CA LEU A 317 -12.34 -20.81 -11.27
C LEU A 317 -12.85 -21.55 -10.00
N PHE A 318 -13.70 -20.91 -9.20
CA PHE A 318 -14.26 -21.53 -7.99
C PHE A 318 -15.56 -22.29 -8.25
N GLY A 319 -16.23 -22.04 -9.40
CA GLY A 319 -17.47 -22.71 -9.82
C GLY A 319 -17.28 -23.92 -10.73
N GLY A 320 -16.04 -24.37 -10.99
CA GLY A 320 -15.75 -25.57 -11.79
C GLY A 320 -15.64 -25.35 -13.31
N GLY A 321 -15.48 -24.09 -13.76
CA GLY A 321 -15.21 -23.76 -15.18
C GLY A 321 -13.78 -23.24 -15.36
N ALA A 322 -12.97 -23.96 -16.12
CA ALA A 322 -11.52 -23.75 -16.23
C ALA A 322 -11.06 -22.67 -17.23
N ASP A 323 -11.96 -21.86 -17.80
CA ASP A 323 -11.61 -21.00 -18.94
C ASP A 323 -12.04 -19.54 -18.75
N SER A 324 -11.20 -18.76 -18.06
CA SER A 324 -11.38 -17.30 -18.00
C SER A 324 -10.30 -16.60 -18.82
N ALA A 325 -10.72 -15.69 -19.71
CA ALA A 325 -9.84 -14.89 -20.55
C ALA A 325 -8.91 -13.96 -19.74
N ASP A 326 -9.27 -13.65 -18.48
CA ASP A 326 -8.58 -12.68 -17.63
C ASP A 326 -7.65 -13.33 -16.59
N MET A 327 -7.45 -14.65 -16.63
CA MET A 327 -6.49 -15.34 -15.77
C MET A 327 -5.06 -14.93 -16.15
N PRO A 328 -4.16 -14.65 -15.15
CA PRO A 328 -2.75 -14.46 -15.47
C PRO A 328 -2.24 -15.57 -16.36
N SER A 329 -1.65 -15.20 -17.48
CA SER A 329 -1.22 -16.18 -18.47
C SER A 329 0.23 -15.97 -18.89
N THR A 330 0.89 -17.06 -19.26
CA THR A 330 2.21 -17.04 -19.89
C THR A 330 2.13 -17.74 -21.22
N SER A 331 2.57 -17.04 -22.28
CA SER A 331 2.71 -17.63 -23.61
C SER A 331 4.04 -18.37 -23.72
N LEU A 332 3.97 -19.60 -24.21
CA LEU A 332 5.14 -20.42 -24.54
C LEU A 332 5.38 -20.41 -26.05
N SER A 333 6.61 -20.18 -26.45
CA SER A 333 7.07 -20.30 -27.83
C SER A 333 7.61 -21.71 -28.11
N ALA A 334 7.79 -22.04 -29.39
CA ALA A 334 8.37 -23.34 -29.78
C ALA A 334 9.76 -23.59 -29.14
N ASP A 335 10.53 -22.53 -28.91
CA ASP A 335 11.87 -22.61 -28.30
C ASP A 335 11.84 -23.02 -26.82
N ASP A 336 10.69 -22.99 -26.18
CA ASP A 336 10.53 -23.38 -24.76
C ASP A 336 10.41 -24.89 -24.58
N PHE A 337 10.27 -25.63 -25.67
CA PHE A 337 10.07 -27.07 -25.67
C PHE A 337 11.34 -27.80 -26.09
N ALA A 338 11.77 -28.75 -25.26
CA ALA A 338 12.81 -29.71 -25.61
C ALA A 338 12.15 -31.03 -26.05
N ASP A 339 12.46 -31.50 -27.24
CA ASP A 339 11.83 -32.69 -27.84
C ASP A 339 10.29 -32.64 -27.82
N GLY A 340 9.72 -31.45 -28.08
CA GLY A 340 8.27 -31.20 -28.12
C GLY A 340 7.58 -31.17 -26.74
N LYS A 341 8.35 -31.17 -25.61
CA LYS A 341 7.83 -31.15 -24.25
C LYS A 341 8.49 -30.10 -23.41
N ILE A 342 7.75 -29.57 -22.45
CA ILE A 342 8.27 -28.66 -21.41
C ILE A 342 7.96 -29.23 -20.03
N SER A 343 8.95 -29.20 -19.11
CA SER A 343 8.75 -29.66 -17.73
C SER A 343 7.89 -28.68 -16.94
N VAL A 344 7.07 -29.18 -16.02
CA VAL A 344 6.30 -28.31 -15.11
C VAL A 344 7.21 -27.46 -14.24
N ILE A 345 8.44 -27.91 -13.95
CA ILE A 345 9.44 -27.12 -13.24
C ILE A 345 9.81 -25.87 -14.04
N ASP A 346 10.04 -26.01 -15.35
CA ASP A 346 10.37 -24.89 -16.24
C ASP A 346 9.17 -23.95 -16.42
N ILE A 347 7.97 -24.51 -16.55
CA ILE A 347 6.72 -23.73 -16.59
C ILE A 347 6.58 -22.87 -15.31
N LEU A 348 6.76 -23.45 -14.12
CA LEU A 348 6.64 -22.73 -12.85
C LEU A 348 7.62 -21.57 -12.75
N VAL A 349 8.84 -21.73 -13.23
CA VAL A 349 9.85 -20.67 -13.24
C VAL A 349 9.52 -19.59 -14.25
N LYS A 350 9.15 -19.99 -15.47
CA LYS A 350 8.83 -19.04 -16.56
C LYS A 350 7.56 -18.24 -16.27
N ALA A 351 6.57 -18.86 -15.68
CA ALA A 351 5.34 -18.20 -15.23
C ALA A 351 5.51 -17.35 -13.95
N GLY A 352 6.72 -17.26 -13.38
CA GLY A 352 6.98 -16.53 -12.15
C GLY A 352 6.35 -17.15 -10.89
N LEU A 353 5.83 -18.37 -11.00
CA LEU A 353 5.23 -19.10 -9.89
C LEU A 353 6.28 -19.68 -8.93
N ALA A 354 7.51 -19.83 -9.38
CA ALA A 354 8.68 -20.18 -8.56
C ALA A 354 9.87 -19.30 -8.96
N LYS A 355 10.68 -18.90 -7.97
CA LYS A 355 11.86 -18.05 -8.19
C LYS A 355 13.04 -18.81 -8.79
N SER A 356 13.02 -20.13 -8.69
CA SER A 356 14.09 -21.03 -9.18
C SER A 356 13.57 -22.45 -9.39
N LYS A 357 14.32 -23.23 -10.19
CA LYS A 357 14.04 -24.67 -10.39
C LYS A 357 14.05 -25.44 -9.06
N SER A 358 14.89 -25.07 -8.11
CA SER A 358 14.95 -25.69 -6.78
C SER A 358 13.67 -25.41 -5.96
N GLU A 359 13.13 -24.21 -6.05
CA GLU A 359 11.84 -23.89 -5.42
C GLU A 359 10.69 -24.65 -6.08
N ALA A 360 10.67 -24.71 -7.41
CA ALA A 360 9.66 -25.45 -8.16
C ALA A 360 9.63 -26.93 -7.79
N ARG A 361 10.80 -27.59 -7.68
CA ARG A 361 10.90 -28.99 -7.25
C ARG A 361 10.31 -29.18 -5.86
N ARG A 362 10.68 -28.34 -4.90
CA ARG A 362 10.17 -28.41 -3.52
C ARG A 362 8.65 -28.22 -3.48
N LEU A 363 8.09 -27.31 -4.28
CA LEU A 363 6.65 -27.12 -4.37
C LEU A 363 5.91 -28.37 -4.87
N ILE A 364 6.47 -29.07 -5.87
CA ILE A 364 5.92 -30.31 -6.39
C ILE A 364 6.00 -31.43 -5.34
N GLU A 365 7.15 -31.61 -4.70
CA GLU A 365 7.38 -32.61 -3.66
C GLU A 365 6.43 -32.45 -2.46
N GLN A 366 6.11 -31.21 -2.11
CA GLN A 366 5.14 -30.88 -1.07
C GLN A 366 3.67 -31.03 -1.53
N GLY A 367 3.43 -31.49 -2.77
CA GLY A 367 2.09 -31.63 -3.33
C GLY A 367 1.36 -30.29 -3.52
N GLY A 368 2.13 -29.19 -3.64
CA GLY A 368 1.63 -27.84 -3.78
C GLY A 368 1.32 -27.41 -5.22
N VAL A 369 1.46 -28.30 -6.21
CA VAL A 369 1.23 -28.00 -7.63
C VAL A 369 0.22 -28.95 -8.23
N SER A 370 -0.73 -28.41 -8.99
CA SER A 370 -1.64 -29.17 -9.86
C SER A 370 -1.64 -28.60 -11.26
N VAL A 371 -1.89 -29.41 -12.26
CA VAL A 371 -2.11 -29.05 -13.66
C VAL A 371 -3.50 -29.54 -14.04
N ASN A 372 -4.35 -28.66 -14.54
CA ASN A 372 -5.75 -28.98 -14.90
C ASN A 372 -6.49 -29.78 -13.79
N ASP A 373 -6.37 -29.28 -12.55
CA ASP A 373 -6.90 -29.88 -11.31
C ASP A 373 -6.27 -31.21 -10.88
N GLU A 374 -5.38 -31.80 -11.67
CA GLU A 374 -4.66 -33.03 -11.29
C GLU A 374 -3.36 -32.68 -10.58
N LYS A 375 -3.12 -33.31 -9.40
CA LYS A 375 -1.88 -33.08 -8.64
C LYS A 375 -0.67 -33.63 -9.37
N VAL A 376 0.32 -32.79 -9.55
CA VAL A 376 1.65 -33.19 -10.06
C VAL A 376 2.36 -34.01 -8.99
N LYS A 377 2.61 -35.29 -9.27
CA LYS A 377 3.24 -36.25 -8.34
C LYS A 377 4.68 -36.56 -8.69
N SER A 378 5.13 -36.23 -9.90
CA SER A 378 6.49 -36.51 -10.38
C SER A 378 7.21 -35.24 -10.77
N LEU A 379 8.50 -35.16 -10.48
CA LEU A 379 9.37 -34.08 -10.93
C LEU A 379 9.60 -34.10 -12.45
N ASP A 380 9.38 -35.25 -13.09
CA ASP A 380 9.54 -35.44 -14.54
C ASP A 380 8.24 -35.16 -15.31
N PHE A 381 7.19 -34.68 -14.63
CA PHE A 381 5.93 -34.35 -15.29
C PHE A 381 6.14 -33.20 -16.28
N SER A 382 5.74 -33.44 -17.52
CA SER A 382 5.90 -32.50 -18.64
C SER A 382 4.61 -32.41 -19.45
N LEU A 383 4.43 -31.30 -20.14
CA LEU A 383 3.35 -31.05 -21.08
C LEU A 383 3.94 -30.94 -22.48
N SER A 384 3.23 -31.46 -23.49
CA SER A 384 3.60 -31.28 -24.88
C SER A 384 3.04 -29.97 -25.46
N ALA A 385 3.67 -29.47 -26.51
CA ALA A 385 3.18 -28.29 -27.23
C ALA A 385 1.78 -28.51 -27.78
N ASP A 386 1.50 -29.74 -28.31
CA ASP A 386 0.21 -30.09 -28.87
C ASP A 386 -0.91 -30.13 -27.82
N GLU A 387 -0.63 -30.62 -26.61
CA GLU A 387 -1.58 -30.61 -25.50
C GLU A 387 -1.97 -29.18 -25.10
N ILE A 388 -0.96 -28.28 -24.99
CA ILE A 388 -1.21 -26.88 -24.62
C ILE A 388 -1.90 -26.10 -25.75
N ALA A 389 -1.57 -26.41 -27.01
CA ALA A 389 -2.22 -25.81 -28.19
C ALA A 389 -3.68 -26.23 -28.30
N ALA A 390 -3.97 -27.52 -28.06
CA ALA A 390 -5.32 -28.06 -28.09
C ALA A 390 -6.19 -27.53 -26.94
N ASN A 391 -5.60 -27.37 -25.76
CA ASN A 391 -6.29 -26.88 -24.57
C ASN A 391 -5.28 -26.21 -23.61
N PRO A 392 -5.40 -24.91 -23.37
CA PRO A 392 -4.53 -24.21 -22.43
C PRO A 392 -4.42 -24.92 -21.09
N ALA A 393 -3.20 -25.03 -20.55
CA ALA A 393 -2.98 -25.70 -19.28
C ALA A 393 -3.14 -24.72 -18.12
N ILE A 394 -3.88 -25.12 -17.10
CA ILE A 394 -4.06 -24.34 -15.88
C ILE A 394 -3.17 -24.89 -14.78
N ILE A 395 -2.19 -24.09 -14.38
CA ILE A 395 -1.31 -24.41 -13.27
C ILE A 395 -1.90 -23.83 -11.99
N LYS A 396 -2.02 -24.66 -10.95
CA LYS A 396 -2.44 -24.24 -9.62
C LYS A 396 -1.30 -24.42 -8.63
N LYS A 397 -0.88 -23.33 -7.97
CA LYS A 397 0.10 -23.34 -6.89
C LYS A 397 -0.60 -23.17 -5.54
N GLY A 398 -0.51 -24.18 -4.69
CA GLY A 398 -1.25 -24.23 -3.42
C GLY A 398 -2.77 -24.26 -3.63
N LYS A 399 -3.50 -23.62 -2.71
CA LYS A 399 -4.98 -23.61 -2.76
C LYS A 399 -5.54 -22.39 -3.52
N LYS A 400 -4.70 -21.39 -3.85
CA LYS A 400 -5.18 -20.03 -4.11
C LYS A 400 -4.60 -19.34 -5.35
N ILE A 401 -3.53 -19.85 -5.96
CA ILE A 401 -2.87 -19.21 -7.10
C ILE A 401 -3.13 -20.06 -8.34
N PHE A 402 -3.69 -19.43 -9.37
CA PHE A 402 -3.96 -20.04 -10.66
C PHE A 402 -3.25 -19.24 -11.76
N HIS A 403 -2.74 -19.95 -12.77
CA HIS A 403 -2.04 -19.35 -13.89
C HIS A 403 -2.28 -20.17 -15.16
N LYS A 404 -2.62 -19.49 -16.25
CA LYS A 404 -2.90 -20.11 -17.54
C LYS A 404 -1.63 -20.16 -18.39
N ILE A 405 -1.39 -21.29 -19.00
CA ILE A 405 -0.29 -21.49 -19.97
C ILE A 405 -0.92 -21.66 -21.34
N VAL A 406 -0.49 -20.84 -22.29
CA VAL A 406 -0.97 -20.83 -23.68
C VAL A 406 0.20 -20.93 -24.63
N MET A 407 -0.05 -21.38 -25.84
CA MET A 407 0.91 -21.25 -26.94
C MET A 407 0.91 -19.82 -27.48
N ALA A 408 2.10 -19.33 -27.88
CA ALA A 408 2.30 -18.00 -28.46
C ALA A 408 1.71 -17.90 -29.88
#